data_07c96a01e0c5970795f487248d3f9db2
#
_entry.id   07c96a01e0c5970795f487248d3f9db2
#
_cell.length_a   1.000
_cell.length_b   1.000
_cell.length_c   1.000
_cell.angle_alpha   90.00
_cell.angle_beta   90.00
_cell.angle_gamma   90.00
#
_symmetry.space_group_name_H-M   'P 1'
#
loop_
_entity.id
_entity.type
_entity.pdbx_description
1 polymer ?
#
loop_
_entity_poly.entity_id
_entity_poly.type
_entity_poly.pdbx_seq_one_letter_code
_entity_poly.pdbx_strand_id
1 'polypeptide(L)'
;MLEQMGIAAKQASYKLAQLSSREKNRVLEKIADELEAQSESILNANAQDVADARANGLSEAMLDRLTLTPARLKGIADDVRQVCNLADPVGQVIDGGVLDSGLRLERRRVPLGVIGVIYEARPNVTVDVASLCLKTGNAVILRGGKETCRTNAATVAVIQDAXNSCGLPAGAVQAIDNPDRALVSEMLRMDKYIDMLIPRGGAGLHKLCREQSTIPVITGGIGVCHIYVDESAEIAEALKVIVNAKTQRPSTCNTVETLLVNKNIADSFLPALSKQMAESGVTLHADTAALAQLQAGPAKVVAVKAEEYDDEFLSLDLNVKIVSDLDDAIAHIREHGTQHSDAILTRDMRNAQRFVNEVDSSAVYVNASTRFTDGGQFGLGAEVAVSTQKLHARGPMGLEALTTYKWIGIGDYTIRA
;
A
#
# COMPACT_ATOMS: atom_id res chain seq x y z
N MET A 1 -11.31 27.77 -2.43
CA MET A 1 -11.83 26.65 -1.64
C MET A 1 -10.72 25.80 -1.04
N LEU A 2 -9.81 25.28 -1.87
CA LEU A 2 -8.76 24.40 -1.36
C LEU A 2 -7.79 25.10 -0.42
N GLU A 3 -7.50 26.36 -0.65
CA GLU A 3 -6.60 27.08 0.25
C GLU A 3 -7.18 27.16 1.66
N GLN A 4 -8.48 27.38 1.79
CA GLN A 4 -9.12 27.41 3.09
C GLN A 4 -9.07 26.06 3.77
N MET A 5 -9.25 24.99 3.00
CA MET A 5 -9.09 23.65 3.54
C MET A 5 -7.66 23.42 4.03
N GLY A 6 -6.68 23.89 3.28
CA GLY A 6 -5.28 23.75 3.67
C GLY A 6 -4.99 24.49 4.97
N ILE A 7 -5.48 25.72 5.09
CA ILE A 7 -5.31 26.52 6.32
C ILE A 7 -5.94 25.79 7.50
N ALA A 8 -7.17 25.29 7.34
CA ALA A 8 -7.87 24.60 8.41
C ALA A 8 -7.13 23.32 8.82
N ALA A 9 -6.62 22.56 7.83
CA ALA A 9 -5.88 21.32 8.13
C ALA A 9 -4.60 21.63 8.89
N LYS A 10 -3.88 22.67 8.46
CA LYS A 10 -2.62 23.04 9.12
C LYS A 10 -2.88 23.45 10.57
N GLN A 11 -3.90 24.24 10.80
CA GLN A 11 -4.26 24.64 12.16
C GLN A 11 -4.65 23.43 13.00
N ALA A 12 -5.44 22.52 12.43
CA ALA A 12 -5.84 21.32 13.15
C ALA A 12 -4.62 20.45 13.49
N SER A 13 -3.63 20.39 12.58
CA SER A 13 -2.47 19.53 12.81
C SER A 13 -1.69 19.94 14.05
N TYR A 14 -1.66 21.23 14.35
CA TYR A 14 -0.95 21.68 15.55
C TYR A 14 -1.60 21.14 16.81
N LYS A 15 -2.93 21.11 16.84
CA LYS A 15 -3.65 20.56 17.99
C LYS A 15 -3.52 19.05 18.06
N LEU A 16 -3.66 18.39 16.93
CA LEU A 16 -3.55 16.92 16.88
C LEU A 16 -2.20 16.43 17.38
N ALA A 17 -1.13 17.16 17.07
CA ALA A 17 0.22 16.78 17.47
C ALA A 17 0.41 16.75 18.98
N GLN A 18 -0.45 17.43 19.73
CA GLN A 18 -0.33 17.53 21.19
C GLN A 18 -1.20 16.53 21.93
N LEU A 19 -2.04 15.76 21.24
CA LEU A 19 -2.94 14.83 21.89
C LEU A 19 -2.18 13.61 22.42
N SER A 20 -2.59 13.16 23.61
CA SER A 20 -2.10 11.90 24.14
C SER A 20 -2.71 10.72 23.38
N SER A 21 -2.11 9.53 23.53
CA SER A 21 -2.67 8.31 22.96
C SER A 21 -4.10 8.08 23.45
N ARG A 22 -4.35 8.34 24.73
CA ARG A 22 -5.69 8.18 25.30
C ARG A 22 -6.70 9.10 24.62
N GLU A 23 -6.32 10.35 24.42
CA GLU A 23 -7.19 11.31 23.75
C GLU A 23 -7.48 10.91 22.31
N LYS A 24 -6.45 10.46 21.60
CA LYS A 24 -6.62 10.01 20.22
C LYS A 24 -7.53 8.79 20.14
N ASN A 25 -7.35 7.83 21.06
CA ASN A 25 -8.19 6.64 21.08
C ASN A 25 -9.64 6.99 21.42
N ARG A 26 -9.86 7.96 22.29
CA ARG A 26 -11.22 8.41 22.59
C ARG A 26 -11.92 8.95 21.34
N VAL A 27 -11.19 9.73 20.55
CA VAL A 27 -11.74 10.25 19.30
C VAL A 27 -12.06 9.11 18.32
N LEU A 28 -11.14 8.15 18.21
CA LEU A 28 -11.34 7.01 17.31
C LEU A 28 -12.54 6.16 17.73
N GLU A 29 -12.69 5.91 19.05
CA GLU A 29 -13.86 5.17 19.54
C GLU A 29 -15.15 5.94 19.21
N LYS A 30 -15.11 7.26 19.37
CA LYS A 30 -16.28 8.08 19.06
C LYS A 30 -16.60 8.01 17.57
N ILE A 31 -15.59 8.04 16.72
CA ILE A 31 -15.80 7.90 15.28
C ILE A 31 -16.47 6.55 14.98
N ALA A 32 -15.98 5.46 15.56
CA ALA A 32 -16.56 4.15 15.32
C ALA A 32 -18.02 4.11 15.76
N ASP A 33 -18.31 4.66 16.94
CA ASP A 33 -19.68 4.70 17.45
C ASP A 33 -20.60 5.52 16.56
N GLU A 34 -20.12 6.67 16.08
CA GLU A 34 -20.94 7.53 15.21
C GLU A 34 -21.14 6.95 13.83
N LEU A 35 -20.16 6.21 13.31
CA LEU A 35 -20.34 5.51 12.03
C LEU A 35 -21.53 4.55 12.11
N GLU A 36 -21.68 3.87 13.25
CA GLU A 36 -22.82 2.99 13.45
C GLU A 36 -24.09 3.76 13.72
N ALA A 37 -24.02 4.78 14.59
CA ALA A 37 -25.21 5.55 14.98
C ALA A 37 -25.81 6.35 13.81
N GLN A 38 -24.94 6.84 12.91
CA GLN A 38 -25.38 7.63 11.77
C GLN A 38 -25.26 6.84 10.46
N SER A 39 -25.32 5.52 10.54
CA SER A 39 -25.14 4.67 9.37
C SER A 39 -26.16 4.97 8.27
N GLU A 40 -27.36 5.38 8.63
CA GLU A 40 -28.41 5.61 7.63
C GLU A 40 -27.99 6.69 6.64
N SER A 41 -27.40 7.80 7.11
CA SER A 41 -27.00 8.87 6.20
C SER A 41 -25.92 8.41 5.22
N ILE A 42 -24.98 7.61 5.72
CA ILE A 42 -23.91 7.09 4.87
C ILE A 42 -24.48 6.10 3.85
N LEU A 43 -25.33 5.18 4.31
CA LEU A 43 -25.89 4.17 3.41
C LEU A 43 -26.79 4.80 2.35
N ASN A 44 -27.56 5.84 2.71
CA ASN A 44 -28.38 6.55 1.73
C ASN A 44 -27.52 7.23 0.66
N ALA A 45 -26.45 7.90 1.07
CA ALA A 45 -25.53 8.52 0.11
C ALA A 45 -24.89 7.47 -0.77
N ASN A 46 -24.52 6.34 -0.19
CA ASN A 46 -23.92 5.25 -0.95
C ASN A 46 -24.89 4.67 -1.97
N ALA A 47 -26.17 4.52 -1.60
CA ALA A 47 -27.16 4.01 -2.53
C ALA A 47 -27.29 4.92 -3.76
N GLN A 48 -27.19 6.25 -3.57
CA GLN A 48 -27.23 7.17 -4.70
C GLN A 48 -25.99 7.03 -5.59
N ASP A 49 -24.81 6.89 -4.97
CA ASP A 49 -23.59 6.68 -5.74
C ASP A 49 -23.65 5.39 -6.55
N VAL A 50 -24.15 4.31 -5.95
CA VAL A 50 -24.26 3.02 -6.62
C VAL A 50 -25.26 3.11 -7.77
N ALA A 51 -26.39 3.79 -7.56
CA ALA A 51 -27.40 3.97 -8.62
C ALA A 51 -26.81 4.73 -9.82
N ASP A 52 -26.07 5.81 -9.54
CA ASP A 52 -25.44 6.58 -10.61
C ASP A 52 -24.38 5.74 -11.35
N ALA A 53 -23.60 4.97 -10.62
CA ALA A 53 -22.58 4.13 -11.23
C ALA A 53 -23.23 3.06 -12.13
N ARG A 54 -24.31 2.46 -11.67
CA ARG A 54 -25.04 1.47 -12.47
C ARG A 54 -25.58 2.12 -13.74
N ALA A 55 -26.16 3.30 -13.63
CA ALA A 55 -26.68 4.03 -14.78
C ALA A 55 -25.58 4.39 -15.77
N ASN A 56 -24.35 4.60 -15.28
CA ASN A 56 -23.21 4.91 -16.11
C ASN A 56 -22.48 3.68 -16.65
N GLY A 57 -23.01 2.50 -16.39
CA GLY A 57 -22.52 1.28 -17.02
C GLY A 57 -21.36 0.59 -16.32
N LEU A 58 -21.09 0.89 -15.05
CA LEU A 58 -20.04 0.19 -14.34
C LEU A 58 -20.34 -1.30 -14.22
N SER A 59 -19.28 -2.12 -14.26
CA SER A 59 -19.43 -3.56 -14.16
C SER A 59 -19.95 -3.97 -12.78
N GLU A 60 -20.49 -5.19 -12.69
CA GLU A 60 -20.94 -5.70 -11.39
C GLU A 60 -19.81 -5.78 -10.37
N ALA A 61 -18.61 -6.12 -10.83
CA ALA A 61 -17.45 -6.17 -9.92
C ALA A 61 -17.15 -4.78 -9.34
N MET A 62 -17.18 -3.75 -10.18
CA MET A 62 -16.95 -2.39 -9.72
C MET A 62 -18.06 -1.90 -8.81
N LEU A 63 -19.32 -2.26 -9.13
CA LEU A 63 -20.45 -1.90 -8.28
C LEU A 63 -20.32 -2.53 -6.90
N ASP A 64 -19.85 -3.78 -6.83
CA ASP A 64 -19.64 -4.43 -5.54
C ASP A 64 -18.59 -3.70 -4.72
N ARG A 65 -17.52 -3.22 -5.36
CA ARG A 65 -16.49 -2.44 -4.67
C ARG A 65 -17.03 -1.16 -4.07
N LEU A 66 -17.98 -0.52 -4.78
CA LEU A 66 -18.57 0.74 -4.31
C LEU A 66 -19.57 0.55 -3.19
N THR A 67 -20.21 -0.62 -3.12
CA THR A 67 -21.39 -0.81 -2.30
C THR A 67 -21.02 -0.98 -0.83
N LEU A 68 -21.68 -0.19 0.02
CA LEU A 68 -21.66 -0.40 1.47
C LEU A 68 -23.00 -1.05 1.87
N THR A 69 -22.89 -2.03 2.75
CA THR A 69 -24.03 -2.63 3.42
C THR A 69 -23.93 -2.32 4.90
N PRO A 70 -25.01 -2.52 5.68
CA PRO A 70 -24.89 -2.36 7.13
C PRO A 70 -23.77 -3.22 7.71
N ALA A 71 -23.60 -4.47 7.22
CA ALA A 71 -22.54 -5.33 7.72
C ALA A 71 -21.14 -4.80 7.37
N ARG A 72 -20.96 -4.29 6.15
CA ARG A 72 -19.69 -3.74 5.73
C ARG A 72 -19.34 -2.48 6.53
N LEU A 73 -20.34 -1.63 6.78
CA LEU A 73 -20.10 -0.42 7.55
C LEU A 73 -19.76 -0.75 8.99
N LYS A 74 -20.42 -1.76 9.58
CA LYS A 74 -20.05 -2.21 10.92
C LYS A 74 -18.62 -2.73 10.94
N GLY A 75 -18.22 -3.46 9.90
CA GLY A 75 -16.84 -3.92 9.79
C GLY A 75 -15.84 -2.76 9.75
N ILE A 76 -16.18 -1.68 9.05
CA ILE A 76 -15.35 -0.49 9.00
C ILE A 76 -15.23 0.12 10.40
N ALA A 77 -16.34 0.23 11.12
CA ALA A 77 -16.31 0.76 12.48
C ALA A 77 -15.44 -0.11 13.40
N ASP A 78 -15.57 -1.42 13.26
CA ASP A 78 -14.76 -2.34 14.08
C ASP A 78 -13.27 -2.21 13.73
N ASP A 79 -12.94 -1.97 12.47
CA ASP A 79 -11.54 -1.73 12.07
C ASP A 79 -11.00 -0.48 12.76
N VAL A 80 -11.81 0.57 12.88
CA VAL A 80 -11.39 1.78 13.61
C VAL A 80 -11.08 1.42 15.07
N ARG A 81 -11.94 0.59 15.68
CA ARG A 81 -11.70 0.16 17.05
C ARG A 81 -10.40 -0.62 17.19
N GLN A 82 -10.05 -1.40 16.16
CA GLN A 82 -8.78 -2.12 16.17
C GLN A 82 -7.59 -1.16 16.10
N VAL A 83 -7.72 -0.05 15.40
CA VAL A 83 -6.65 0.95 15.35
C VAL A 83 -6.32 1.46 16.75
N CYS A 84 -7.32 1.56 17.62
CA CYS A 84 -7.09 2.00 19.00
C CYS A 84 -6.10 1.09 19.74
N ASN A 85 -6.05 -0.18 19.38
CA ASN A 85 -5.18 -1.16 20.04
C ASN A 85 -3.74 -1.13 19.52
N LEU A 86 -3.46 -0.42 18.46
CA LEU A 86 -2.11 -0.37 17.90
C LEU A 86 -1.22 0.53 18.74
N ALA A 87 0.07 0.17 18.81
CA ALA A 87 1.05 1.00 19.50
C ALA A 87 1.16 2.36 18.82
N ASP A 88 1.18 3.42 19.62
CA ASP A 88 1.29 4.79 19.12
C ASP A 88 2.76 5.14 18.94
N PRO A 89 3.22 5.43 17.72
CA PRO A 89 4.63 5.74 17.54
C PRO A 89 5.00 7.17 17.92
N VAL A 90 4.01 8.06 18.07
CA VAL A 90 4.31 9.48 18.35
C VAL A 90 4.87 9.61 19.75
N GLY A 91 5.97 10.33 19.88
CA GLY A 91 6.65 10.51 21.15
C GLY A 91 7.74 9.48 21.44
N GLN A 92 7.85 8.44 20.61
CA GLN A 92 8.87 7.42 20.79
C GLN A 92 10.25 8.02 20.59
N VAL A 93 11.17 7.75 21.53
CA VAL A 93 12.56 8.18 21.39
C VAL A 93 13.31 7.12 20.59
N ILE A 94 13.83 7.54 19.43
CA ILE A 94 14.51 6.61 18.52
C ILE A 94 15.91 6.28 19.06
N ASP A 95 16.65 7.32 19.41
CA ASP A 95 17.98 7.19 20.01
C ASP A 95 18.35 8.49 20.71
N GLY A 96 19.48 8.47 21.41
CA GLY A 96 19.95 9.66 22.08
C GLY A 96 21.15 9.37 22.96
N GLY A 97 21.70 10.43 23.53
CA GLY A 97 22.85 10.34 24.42
C GLY A 97 23.35 11.71 24.79
N VAL A 98 24.49 11.74 25.51
CA VAL A 98 25.09 12.97 25.92
C VAL A 98 26.34 13.18 25.08
N LEU A 99 26.47 14.35 24.45
CA LEU A 99 27.59 14.69 23.60
C LEU A 99 28.81 15.16 24.47
N ASP A 100 29.98 15.23 23.86
CA ASP A 100 31.17 15.69 24.55
C ASP A 100 30.99 17.06 25.18
N SER A 101 30.16 17.91 24.56
CA SER A 101 29.87 19.25 25.08
C SER A 101 29.01 19.24 26.32
N GLY A 102 28.40 18.09 26.64
CA GLY A 102 27.43 17.98 27.72
C GLY A 102 25.99 18.15 27.25
N LEU A 103 25.79 18.50 25.99
CA LEU A 103 24.41 18.60 25.45
C LEU A 103 23.78 17.25 25.42
N ARG A 104 22.55 17.13 25.96
CA ARG A 104 21.77 15.92 25.89
C ARG A 104 20.92 15.98 24.63
N LEU A 105 21.12 15.03 23.72
CA LEU A 105 20.47 15.03 22.41
C LEU A 105 19.63 13.78 22.24
N GLU A 106 18.44 13.92 21.67
CA GLU A 106 17.62 12.76 21.33
C GLU A 106 16.86 13.03 20.06
N ARG A 107 16.49 11.94 19.38
CA ARG A 107 15.53 11.99 18.27
C ARG A 107 14.21 11.43 18.75
N ARG A 108 13.15 12.18 18.51
CA ARG A 108 11.81 11.81 18.98
C ARG A 108 10.83 11.83 17.80
N ARG A 109 10.00 10.80 17.70
CA ARG A 109 8.99 10.73 16.64
C ARG A 109 7.92 11.77 16.85
N VAL A 110 7.54 12.43 15.75
CA VAL A 110 6.48 13.43 15.71
C VAL A 110 5.60 13.15 14.49
N PRO A 111 4.34 13.63 14.48
CA PRO A 111 3.51 13.49 13.28
C PRO A 111 4.15 14.21 12.09
N LEU A 112 3.81 13.76 10.88
CA LEU A 112 4.22 14.46 9.67
C LEU A 112 3.56 15.83 9.56
N GLY A 113 2.28 15.93 9.96
CA GLY A 113 1.53 17.18 9.90
C GLY A 113 0.21 17.03 9.17
N VAL A 114 0.18 17.39 7.88
CA VAL A 114 -1.03 17.26 7.05
C VAL A 114 -0.73 16.28 5.94
N ILE A 115 -1.57 15.26 5.83
CA ILE A 115 -1.45 14.23 4.79
C ILE A 115 -2.53 14.47 3.75
N GLY A 116 -2.15 14.43 2.47
CA GLY A 116 -3.12 14.43 1.38
C GLY A 116 -3.23 13.03 0.82
N VAL A 117 -4.44 12.55 0.59
CA VAL A 117 -4.64 11.22 0.03
C VAL A 117 -5.58 11.32 -1.16
N ILE A 118 -5.13 10.81 -2.30
CA ILE A 118 -5.92 10.77 -3.52
C ILE A 118 -6.18 9.31 -3.82
N TYR A 119 -7.45 8.90 -3.86
CA TYR A 119 -7.79 7.49 -3.99
C TYR A 119 -8.94 7.27 -4.96
N GLU A 120 -9.09 6.04 -5.38
CA GLU A 120 -10.12 5.64 -6.33
C GLU A 120 -11.26 4.97 -5.60
N ALA A 121 -12.18 4.42 -6.34
CA ALA A 121 -13.53 4.03 -5.94
C ALA A 121 -13.62 2.92 -4.88
N ARG A 122 -13.22 3.22 -3.63
CA ARG A 122 -13.36 2.30 -2.51
C ARG A 122 -13.75 3.10 -1.27
N PRO A 123 -15.02 3.06 -0.87
CA PRO A 123 -15.48 3.91 0.24
C PRO A 123 -14.83 3.61 1.59
N ASN A 124 -14.35 2.38 1.80
CA ASN A 124 -13.70 2.06 3.07
C ASN A 124 -12.37 2.80 3.25
N VAL A 125 -11.72 3.21 2.15
CA VAL A 125 -10.43 3.90 2.25
C VAL A 125 -10.56 5.21 3.03
N THR A 126 -11.68 5.90 2.88
CA THR A 126 -11.93 7.15 3.60
C THR A 126 -11.71 6.98 5.10
N VAL A 127 -12.34 5.98 5.69
CA VAL A 127 -12.26 5.75 7.14
C VAL A 127 -10.91 5.16 7.53
N ASP A 128 -10.41 4.21 6.74
CA ASP A 128 -9.12 3.58 7.04
C ASP A 128 -8.02 4.64 7.14
N VAL A 129 -7.93 5.49 6.13
CA VAL A 129 -6.87 6.48 6.09
C VAL A 129 -7.07 7.54 7.17
N ALA A 130 -8.31 8.01 7.36
CA ALA A 130 -8.59 9.01 8.39
C ALA A 130 -8.21 8.49 9.77
N SER A 131 -8.55 7.23 10.08
CA SER A 131 -8.26 6.70 11.41
C SER A 131 -6.77 6.55 11.64
N LEU A 132 -6.02 6.09 10.64
CA LEU A 132 -4.56 5.95 10.79
C LEU A 132 -3.89 7.32 10.92
N CYS A 133 -4.37 8.32 10.18
CA CYS A 133 -3.83 9.67 10.29
C CYS A 133 -4.11 10.26 11.67
N LEU A 134 -5.33 10.11 12.17
CA LEU A 134 -5.67 10.63 13.51
C LEU A 134 -4.87 9.90 14.59
N LYS A 135 -4.69 8.59 14.47
CA LYS A 135 -3.90 7.83 15.45
C LYS A 135 -2.47 8.35 15.53
N THR A 136 -1.94 8.83 14.42
CA THR A 136 -0.58 9.34 14.37
C THR A 136 -0.48 10.86 14.49
N GLY A 137 -1.59 11.51 14.87
CA GLY A 137 -1.58 12.94 15.11
C GLY A 137 -1.57 13.82 13.88
N ASN A 138 -1.97 13.28 12.74
CA ASN A 138 -1.97 13.99 11.46
C ASN A 138 -3.36 14.44 11.06
N ALA A 139 -3.46 15.64 10.50
CA ALA A 139 -4.66 16.05 9.77
C ALA A 139 -4.61 15.44 8.37
N VAL A 140 -5.77 15.27 7.76
CA VAL A 140 -5.83 14.66 6.43
C VAL A 140 -6.83 15.37 5.54
N ILE A 141 -6.45 15.56 4.28
CA ILE A 141 -7.35 16.04 3.22
C ILE A 141 -7.49 14.90 2.22
N LEU A 142 -8.74 14.50 2.00
CA LEU A 142 -9.08 13.33 1.21
C LEU A 142 -9.70 13.75 -0.11
N ARG A 143 -9.25 13.11 -1.20
CA ARG A 143 -9.86 13.31 -2.50
C ARG A 143 -10.13 11.93 -3.11
N GLY A 144 -11.38 11.50 -3.05
CA GLY A 144 -11.80 10.22 -3.61
C GLY A 144 -12.23 10.37 -5.06
N GLY A 145 -12.52 9.25 -5.69
CA GLY A 145 -13.03 9.23 -7.05
C GLY A 145 -14.46 9.77 -7.12
N LYS A 146 -14.85 10.19 -8.31
CA LYS A 146 -16.19 10.76 -8.49
C LYS A 146 -17.30 9.77 -8.15
N GLU A 147 -17.01 8.47 -8.31
CA GLU A 147 -18.01 7.42 -8.09
C GLU A 147 -18.44 7.31 -6.62
N THR A 148 -17.61 7.78 -5.69
CA THR A 148 -17.90 7.70 -4.27
C THR A 148 -18.07 9.08 -3.63
N CYS A 149 -18.31 10.10 -4.42
CA CYS A 149 -18.28 11.48 -3.94
C CYS A 149 -19.30 11.72 -2.82
N ARG A 150 -20.55 11.26 -3.01
CA ARG A 150 -21.58 11.45 -1.97
C ARG A 150 -21.30 10.61 -0.73
N THR A 151 -20.86 9.37 -0.95
CA THR A 151 -20.52 8.48 0.17
C THR A 151 -19.40 9.07 1.00
N ASN A 152 -18.36 9.57 0.33
CA ASN A 152 -17.21 10.16 1.04
C ASN A 152 -17.64 11.40 1.82
N ALA A 153 -18.45 12.26 1.21
CA ALA A 153 -18.90 13.47 1.90
C ALA A 153 -19.72 13.13 3.14
N ALA A 154 -20.63 12.17 3.03
CA ALA A 154 -21.45 11.76 4.17
C ALA A 154 -20.58 11.12 5.26
N THR A 155 -19.63 10.30 4.88
CA THR A 155 -18.73 9.64 5.83
C THR A 155 -17.88 10.67 6.57
N VAL A 156 -17.30 11.62 5.84
CA VAL A 156 -16.47 12.65 6.46
C VAL A 156 -17.32 13.55 7.39
N ALA A 157 -18.58 13.83 7.01
CA ALA A 157 -19.45 14.59 7.89
C ALA A 157 -19.64 13.89 9.24
N VAL A 158 -19.82 12.57 9.22
CA VAL A 158 -19.94 11.79 10.45
C VAL A 158 -18.64 11.86 11.27
N ILE A 159 -17.51 11.72 10.60
CA ILE A 159 -16.21 11.82 11.28
C ILE A 159 -16.03 13.19 11.90
N GLN A 160 -16.43 14.25 11.20
CA GLN A 160 -16.31 15.61 11.71
C GLN A 160 -17.22 15.84 12.91
N ASP A 161 -18.42 15.27 12.91
CA ASP A 161 -19.29 15.33 14.09
C ASP A 161 -18.60 14.67 15.29
N ALA A 162 -17.98 13.58 15.10
CA ALA A 162 -17.22 12.95 16.17
C ALA A 162 -16.04 13.81 16.62
N UNK A 163 -15.32 14.37 15.74
CA UNK A 163 -14.35 15.13 15.96
C UNK A 163 -14.71 16.21 16.75
N ASN A 164 -15.83 16.93 16.41
CA ASN A 164 -16.37 18.10 17.13
C ASN A 164 -16.81 17.75 18.56
N SER A 165 -17.47 16.62 18.72
CA SER A 165 -17.95 16.22 20.05
C SER A 165 -16.79 15.96 21.03
N CYS A 166 -15.59 15.75 20.51
CA CYS A 166 -14.40 15.55 21.33
C CYS A 166 -13.55 16.82 21.45
N GLY A 167 -14.06 17.93 20.96
CA GLY A 167 -13.35 19.21 21.04
C GLY A 167 -12.30 19.42 19.99
N LEU A 168 -12.31 18.64 18.93
CA LEU A 168 -11.35 18.79 17.84
C LEU A 168 -11.97 19.54 16.67
N PRO A 169 -11.16 20.31 15.95
CA PRO A 169 -11.70 21.05 14.81
C PRO A 169 -12.01 20.14 13.63
N ALA A 170 -13.03 20.52 12.85
CA ALA A 170 -13.43 19.78 11.67
C ALA A 170 -12.30 19.71 10.64
N GLY A 171 -11.40 20.68 10.66
CA GLY A 171 -10.25 20.67 9.72
C GLY A 171 -9.32 19.49 9.88
N ALA A 172 -9.46 18.70 10.95
CA ALA A 172 -8.63 17.52 11.15
C ALA A 172 -8.85 16.45 10.06
N VAL A 173 -10.09 16.34 9.56
CA VAL A 173 -10.41 15.42 8.48
C VAL A 173 -11.33 16.14 7.51
N GLN A 174 -10.90 16.30 6.27
CA GLN A 174 -11.70 16.99 5.27
C GLN A 174 -11.68 16.20 3.97
N ALA A 175 -12.78 16.29 3.23
CA ALA A 175 -12.88 15.69 1.90
C ALA A 175 -13.13 16.78 0.88
N ILE A 176 -12.46 16.67 -0.27
CA ILE A 176 -12.77 17.50 -1.43
C ILE A 176 -13.98 16.85 -2.09
N ASP A 177 -15.14 17.47 -1.95
CA ASP A 177 -16.39 16.87 -2.39
C ASP A 177 -16.81 17.26 -3.81
N ASN A 178 -16.00 18.06 -4.47
CA ASN A 178 -16.24 18.45 -5.85
C ASN A 178 -15.42 17.53 -6.76
N PRO A 179 -16.06 16.81 -7.70
CA PRO A 179 -15.32 15.84 -8.52
C PRO A 179 -14.49 16.44 -9.65
N ASP A 180 -14.44 17.75 -9.79
CA ASP A 180 -13.67 18.41 -10.84
C ASP A 180 -12.19 18.00 -10.77
N ARG A 181 -11.68 17.46 -11.87
CA ARG A 181 -10.30 17.00 -11.93
C ARG A 181 -9.27 18.13 -11.78
N ALA A 182 -9.66 19.37 -12.09
CA ALA A 182 -8.77 20.51 -11.87
C ALA A 182 -8.38 20.65 -10.41
N LEU A 183 -9.25 20.22 -9.50
CA LEU A 183 -8.93 20.29 -8.07
C LEU A 183 -7.82 19.32 -7.68
N VAL A 184 -7.67 18.21 -8.40
CA VAL A 184 -6.54 17.32 -8.16
C VAL A 184 -5.23 18.04 -8.47
N SER A 185 -5.16 18.69 -9.62
CA SER A 185 -3.96 19.44 -10.01
C SER A 185 -3.65 20.55 -9.00
N GLU A 186 -4.67 21.22 -8.50
CA GLU A 186 -4.48 22.25 -7.49
C GLU A 186 -3.96 21.63 -6.18
N MET A 187 -4.53 20.50 -5.76
CA MET A 187 -4.12 19.82 -4.54
C MET A 187 -2.65 19.43 -4.59
N LEU A 188 -2.18 18.97 -5.75
CA LEU A 188 -0.78 18.54 -5.92
C LEU A 188 0.22 19.66 -5.69
N ARG A 189 -0.23 20.91 -5.71
CA ARG A 189 0.61 22.09 -5.56
C ARG A 189 0.47 22.77 -4.21
N MET A 190 -0.27 22.15 -3.27
CA MET A 190 -0.53 22.75 -1.97
C MET A 190 0.59 22.48 -0.97
N ASP A 191 1.84 22.62 -1.41
CA ASP A 191 3.00 22.33 -0.55
C ASP A 191 3.11 23.27 0.64
N LYS A 192 2.44 24.41 0.60
CA LYS A 192 2.41 25.31 1.74
C LYS A 192 1.62 24.70 2.91
N TYR A 193 0.71 23.79 2.63
CA TYR A 193 -0.19 23.24 3.65
C TYR A 193 -0.07 21.75 3.85
N ILE A 194 0.17 20.97 2.78
CA ILE A 194 0.22 19.51 2.83
C ILE A 194 1.68 19.07 2.87
N ASP A 195 1.99 18.18 3.81
CA ASP A 195 3.36 17.73 4.04
C ASP A 195 3.73 16.49 3.25
N MET A 196 2.75 15.65 2.93
CA MET A 196 3.00 14.41 2.17
C MET A 196 1.73 13.99 1.45
N LEU A 197 1.89 13.49 0.22
CA LEU A 197 0.78 12.94 -0.58
C LEU A 197 0.92 11.43 -0.70
N ILE A 198 -0.21 10.75 -0.60
CA ILE A 198 -0.27 9.31 -0.78
C ILE A 198 -1.32 8.99 -1.85
N PRO A 199 -0.91 8.65 -3.07
CA PRO A 199 -1.88 8.17 -4.05
C PRO A 199 -2.24 6.71 -3.79
N ARG A 200 -3.53 6.39 -3.89
CA ARG A 200 -4.07 5.05 -3.71
C ARG A 200 -4.90 4.70 -4.94
N GLY A 201 -4.24 4.21 -5.99
CA GLY A 201 -4.91 3.87 -7.23
C GLY A 201 -3.94 3.27 -8.21
N GLY A 202 -4.26 3.33 -9.49
CA GLY A 202 -3.47 2.70 -10.53
C GLY A 202 -2.20 3.47 -10.87
N ALA A 203 -1.44 2.88 -11.80
CA ALA A 203 -0.15 3.43 -12.22
C ALA A 203 -0.27 4.85 -12.75
N GLY A 204 -1.38 5.16 -13.44
CA GLY A 204 -1.58 6.51 -13.98
C GLY A 204 -1.67 7.57 -12.90
N LEU A 205 -2.37 7.27 -11.81
CA LEU A 205 -2.47 8.20 -10.70
C LEU A 205 -1.11 8.41 -10.05
N HIS A 206 -0.36 7.33 -9.82
CA HIS A 206 0.98 7.46 -9.24
C HIS A 206 1.90 8.28 -10.13
N LYS A 207 1.83 8.06 -11.45
CA LYS A 207 2.63 8.82 -12.39
C LYS A 207 2.26 10.30 -12.37
N LEU A 208 0.98 10.60 -12.37
CA LEU A 208 0.50 11.99 -12.30
C LEU A 208 1.05 12.70 -11.06
N CYS A 209 0.94 12.03 -9.92
CA CYS A 209 1.41 12.62 -8.67
C CYS A 209 2.92 12.84 -8.69
N ARG A 210 3.69 11.84 -9.17
CA ARG A 210 5.15 11.99 -9.23
C ARG A 210 5.57 13.15 -10.12
N GLU A 211 4.89 13.31 -11.26
CA GLU A 211 5.31 14.30 -12.25
C GLU A 211 4.87 15.71 -11.92
N GLN A 212 3.72 15.87 -11.26
CA GLN A 212 3.12 17.19 -11.11
C GLN A 212 3.12 17.74 -9.70
N SER A 213 3.42 16.93 -8.71
CA SER A 213 3.33 17.38 -7.30
C SER A 213 4.55 18.21 -6.91
N THR A 214 4.30 19.30 -6.18
CA THR A 214 5.35 20.02 -5.46
C THR A 214 5.46 19.54 -4.02
N ILE A 215 4.62 18.57 -3.62
CA ILE A 215 4.61 17.97 -2.29
C ILE A 215 5.32 16.63 -2.39
N PRO A 216 6.10 16.21 -1.37
CA PRO A 216 6.68 14.86 -1.39
C PRO A 216 5.57 13.81 -1.54
N VAL A 217 5.80 12.84 -2.44
CA VAL A 217 4.80 11.82 -2.77
C VAL A 217 5.36 10.44 -2.42
N ILE A 218 4.58 9.65 -1.70
CA ILE A 218 4.91 8.26 -1.44
C ILE A 218 4.22 7.43 -2.51
N THR A 219 5.00 6.87 -3.42
CA THR A 219 4.45 6.08 -4.52
C THR A 219 4.90 4.63 -4.44
N GLY A 220 4.05 3.76 -4.89
CA GLY A 220 4.39 2.39 -5.20
C GLY A 220 3.79 2.14 -6.56
N GLY A 221 2.56 1.77 -6.57
CA GLY A 221 1.79 1.66 -7.80
C GLY A 221 1.77 0.24 -8.29
N ILE A 222 2.69 -0.14 -9.18
CA ILE A 222 2.63 -1.47 -9.77
C ILE A 222 3.64 -2.41 -9.16
N GLY A 223 3.28 -3.71 -9.19
CA GLY A 223 4.19 -4.75 -8.76
C GLY A 223 4.36 -5.79 -9.86
N VAL A 224 5.53 -5.81 -10.48
CA VAL A 224 5.90 -6.91 -11.36
C VAL A 224 6.85 -7.79 -10.55
N CYS A 225 6.27 -8.69 -9.79
CA CYS A 225 7.00 -9.51 -8.84
C CYS A 225 7.54 -10.77 -9.54
N HIS A 226 8.69 -11.22 -9.09
CA HIS A 226 9.39 -12.37 -9.68
C HIS A 226 9.62 -13.45 -8.65
N ILE A 227 9.58 -14.70 -9.12
CA ILE A 227 10.08 -15.83 -8.35
C ILE A 227 11.10 -16.55 -9.22
N TYR A 228 12.32 -16.71 -8.69
CA TYR A 228 13.37 -17.47 -9.36
C TYR A 228 13.45 -18.87 -8.75
N VAL A 229 13.28 -19.88 -9.60
CA VAL A 229 13.40 -21.27 -9.19
C VAL A 229 14.82 -21.74 -9.52
N ASP A 230 15.64 -21.84 -8.48
CA ASP A 230 17.05 -22.23 -8.61
C ASP A 230 17.16 -23.72 -8.89
N GLU A 231 18.31 -24.13 -9.40
CA GLU A 231 18.50 -25.55 -9.77
C GLU A 231 18.36 -26.49 -8.58
N SER A 232 18.60 -26.02 -7.37
CA SER A 232 18.50 -26.83 -6.15
C SER A 232 17.12 -26.82 -5.52
N ALA A 233 16.16 -26.12 -6.13
CA ALA A 233 14.82 -25.99 -5.54
C ALA A 233 14.15 -27.37 -5.43
N GLU A 234 13.38 -27.54 -4.36
CA GLU A 234 12.56 -28.74 -4.18
C GLU A 234 11.23 -28.50 -4.89
N ILE A 235 10.98 -29.30 -5.94
CA ILE A 235 9.91 -28.98 -6.89
C ILE A 235 8.54 -28.92 -6.22
N ALA A 236 8.19 -29.91 -5.41
CA ALA A 236 6.86 -29.94 -4.78
C ALA A 236 6.65 -28.73 -3.88
N GLU A 237 7.67 -28.34 -3.12
CA GLU A 237 7.57 -27.19 -2.23
C GLU A 237 7.55 -25.89 -3.02
N ALA A 238 8.34 -25.83 -4.10
CA ALA A 238 8.34 -24.64 -4.97
C ALA A 238 6.96 -24.40 -5.57
N LEU A 239 6.28 -25.45 -5.98
CA LEU A 239 4.95 -25.31 -6.58
C LEU A 239 3.93 -24.77 -5.57
N LYS A 240 4.03 -25.16 -4.30
CA LYS A 240 3.15 -24.60 -3.28
C LYS A 240 3.30 -23.07 -3.21
N VAL A 241 4.55 -22.61 -3.19
CA VAL A 241 4.82 -21.17 -3.10
C VAL A 241 4.30 -20.47 -4.34
N ILE A 242 4.53 -21.02 -5.52
CA ILE A 242 4.13 -20.40 -6.78
C ILE A 242 2.62 -20.33 -6.90
N VAL A 243 1.91 -21.41 -6.54
CA VAL A 243 0.45 -21.41 -6.56
C VAL A 243 -0.10 -20.33 -5.63
N ASN A 244 0.43 -20.26 -4.43
CA ASN A 244 0.00 -19.23 -3.48
C ASN A 244 0.27 -17.82 -4.04
N ALA A 245 1.48 -17.61 -4.56
CA ALA A 245 1.89 -16.28 -5.02
C ALA A 245 1.11 -15.80 -6.25
N LYS A 246 0.62 -16.73 -7.08
CA LYS A 246 -0.13 -16.34 -8.29
C LYS A 246 -1.64 -16.37 -8.08
N THR A 247 -2.16 -17.33 -7.31
CA THR A 247 -3.59 -17.63 -7.34
C THR A 247 -4.37 -17.21 -6.09
N GLN A 248 -3.70 -16.96 -4.98
CA GLN A 248 -4.42 -16.60 -3.76
C GLN A 248 -5.25 -15.34 -3.96
N ARG A 249 -4.66 -14.33 -4.60
CA ARG A 249 -5.38 -13.11 -4.92
C ARG A 249 -4.69 -12.43 -6.11
N PRO A 250 -5.02 -12.85 -7.33
CA PRO A 250 -4.24 -12.43 -8.52
C PRO A 250 -4.27 -10.93 -8.79
N SER A 251 -5.23 -10.21 -8.23
CA SER A 251 -5.40 -8.78 -8.53
C SER A 251 -4.59 -7.87 -7.61
N THR A 252 -3.69 -8.42 -6.78
CA THR A 252 -2.92 -7.60 -5.85
C THR A 252 -1.50 -7.34 -6.35
N CYS A 253 -0.91 -6.26 -5.86
CA CYS A 253 0.40 -5.80 -6.34
C CYS A 253 1.56 -6.72 -5.96
N ASN A 254 1.37 -7.58 -4.95
CA ASN A 254 2.41 -8.52 -4.51
C ASN A 254 2.26 -9.91 -5.15
N THR A 255 1.34 -10.06 -6.09
CA THR A 255 1.16 -11.30 -6.85
C THR A 255 2.37 -11.52 -7.78
N VAL A 256 2.84 -12.78 -7.90
CA VAL A 256 3.92 -13.05 -8.84
C VAL A 256 3.43 -12.88 -10.27
N GLU A 257 4.26 -12.24 -11.10
CA GLU A 257 3.92 -12.00 -12.52
C GLU A 257 4.88 -12.71 -13.46
N THR A 258 6.10 -12.97 -13.03
CA THR A 258 7.10 -13.66 -13.85
C THR A 258 7.83 -14.73 -13.03
N LEU A 259 7.89 -15.91 -13.61
CA LEU A 259 8.62 -17.04 -13.04
C LEU A 259 9.89 -17.23 -13.86
N LEU A 260 11.04 -17.22 -13.20
CA LEU A 260 12.34 -17.43 -13.83
C LEU A 260 12.81 -18.82 -13.40
N VAL A 261 13.09 -19.70 -14.36
CA VAL A 261 13.39 -21.11 -14.06
C VAL A 261 14.80 -21.42 -14.51
N ASN A 262 15.64 -21.89 -13.61
CA ASN A 262 17.00 -22.28 -13.94
C ASN A 262 16.98 -23.41 -14.97
N LYS A 263 17.82 -23.29 -16.00
CA LYS A 263 17.84 -24.25 -17.09
C LYS A 263 18.12 -25.68 -16.62
N ASN A 264 18.84 -25.84 -15.51
CA ASN A 264 19.23 -27.17 -15.03
C ASN A 264 18.11 -27.89 -14.30
N ILE A 265 17.06 -27.19 -13.89
CA ILE A 265 15.89 -27.83 -13.28
C ILE A 265 14.69 -27.86 -14.24
N ALA A 266 14.80 -27.18 -15.37
CA ALA A 266 13.65 -26.96 -16.25
C ALA A 266 13.00 -28.26 -16.71
N ASP A 267 13.83 -29.28 -17.11
CA ASP A 267 13.29 -30.51 -17.65
C ASP A 267 12.38 -31.26 -16.66
N SER A 268 12.70 -31.21 -15.37
CA SER A 268 11.86 -31.84 -14.35
C SER A 268 10.79 -30.89 -13.79
N PHE A 269 11.08 -29.62 -13.77
CA PHE A 269 10.17 -28.64 -13.15
C PHE A 269 8.98 -28.27 -14.06
N LEU A 270 9.25 -28.03 -15.35
CA LEU A 270 8.20 -27.51 -16.23
C LEU A 270 7.02 -28.45 -16.40
N PRO A 271 7.21 -29.79 -16.51
CA PRO A 271 6.03 -30.66 -16.57
C PRO A 271 5.20 -30.59 -15.30
N ALA A 272 5.81 -30.51 -14.14
CA ALA A 272 5.09 -30.38 -12.87
C ALA A 272 4.38 -29.04 -12.78
N LEU A 273 5.03 -27.97 -13.26
CA LEU A 273 4.41 -26.65 -13.31
C LEU A 273 3.18 -26.66 -14.20
N SER A 274 3.28 -27.27 -15.38
CA SER A 274 2.17 -27.32 -16.32
C SER A 274 0.95 -27.99 -15.71
N LYS A 275 1.17 -29.13 -15.04
CA LYS A 275 0.08 -29.85 -14.39
C LYS A 275 -0.58 -28.96 -13.32
N GLN A 276 0.24 -28.33 -12.48
CA GLN A 276 -0.29 -27.52 -11.40
C GLN A 276 -1.03 -26.29 -11.91
N MET A 277 -0.50 -25.64 -12.95
CA MET A 277 -1.13 -24.43 -13.49
C MET A 277 -2.42 -24.75 -14.23
N ALA A 278 -2.49 -25.92 -14.88
CA ALA A 278 -3.75 -26.35 -15.48
C ALA A 278 -4.83 -26.50 -14.43
N GLU A 279 -4.50 -27.11 -13.29
CA GLU A 279 -5.46 -27.29 -12.19
C GLU A 279 -5.89 -25.96 -11.62
N SER A 280 -5.01 -24.97 -11.63
CA SER A 280 -5.26 -23.66 -11.04
C SER A 280 -5.85 -22.65 -12.03
N GLY A 281 -5.97 -23.02 -13.29
CA GLY A 281 -6.57 -22.13 -14.29
C GLY A 281 -5.65 -21.00 -14.73
N VAL A 282 -4.33 -21.15 -14.60
CA VAL A 282 -3.37 -20.12 -14.96
C VAL A 282 -2.88 -20.33 -16.39
N THR A 283 -2.90 -19.27 -17.19
CA THR A 283 -2.32 -19.27 -18.53
C THR A 283 -0.85 -18.91 -18.43
N LEU A 284 0.01 -19.71 -19.06
CA LEU A 284 1.45 -19.48 -19.05
C LEU A 284 1.88 -18.78 -20.32
N HIS A 285 2.65 -17.71 -20.17
CA HIS A 285 3.23 -16.95 -21.27
C HIS A 285 4.72 -17.28 -21.29
N ALA A 286 5.12 -18.15 -22.22
CA ALA A 286 6.41 -18.83 -22.16
C ALA A 286 7.39 -18.30 -23.20
N ASP A 287 8.68 -18.19 -22.81
CA ASP A 287 9.71 -17.88 -23.77
C ASP A 287 9.94 -19.11 -24.68
N THR A 288 10.75 -18.93 -25.72
CA THR A 288 10.96 -19.99 -26.70
C THR A 288 11.47 -21.27 -26.04
N ALA A 289 12.39 -21.16 -25.09
CA ALA A 289 12.98 -22.33 -24.45
C ALA A 289 11.95 -23.10 -23.61
N ALA A 290 11.02 -22.42 -22.97
CA ALA A 290 10.02 -23.08 -22.16
C ALA A 290 8.81 -23.56 -22.96
N LEU A 291 8.51 -22.87 -24.07
CA LEU A 291 7.27 -23.07 -24.81
C LEU A 291 7.07 -24.51 -25.24
N ALA A 292 8.08 -25.10 -25.86
CA ALA A 292 7.98 -26.47 -26.39
C ALA A 292 7.69 -27.48 -25.28
N GLN A 293 8.38 -27.35 -24.15
CA GLN A 293 8.17 -28.25 -23.03
C GLN A 293 6.78 -28.08 -22.40
N LEU A 294 6.33 -26.84 -22.27
CA LEU A 294 5.04 -26.56 -21.64
C LEU A 294 3.88 -26.95 -22.55
N GLN A 295 4.04 -26.81 -23.87
CA GLN A 295 2.99 -27.21 -24.82
C GLN A 295 2.69 -28.70 -24.75
N ALA A 296 3.62 -29.51 -24.32
CA ALA A 296 3.43 -30.96 -24.19
C ALA A 296 2.55 -31.29 -22.98
N GLY A 297 2.34 -30.36 -22.07
CA GLY A 297 1.57 -30.57 -20.86
C GLY A 297 0.14 -30.03 -20.95
N PRO A 298 -0.62 -30.12 -19.86
CA PRO A 298 -2.05 -29.76 -19.88
C PRO A 298 -2.35 -28.28 -19.73
N ALA A 299 -1.41 -27.44 -19.31
CA ALA A 299 -1.69 -26.03 -19.09
C ALA A 299 -1.90 -25.28 -20.41
N LYS A 300 -2.72 -24.23 -20.36
CA LYS A 300 -2.83 -23.32 -21.48
C LYS A 300 -1.53 -22.52 -21.58
N VAL A 301 -0.91 -22.52 -22.76
CA VAL A 301 0.39 -21.88 -22.96
C VAL A 301 0.35 -21.05 -24.23
N VAL A 302 0.87 -19.81 -24.13
CA VAL A 302 1.04 -18.95 -25.30
C VAL A 302 2.48 -18.45 -25.31
N ALA A 303 2.95 -18.00 -26.47
CA ALA A 303 4.29 -17.40 -26.57
C ALA A 303 4.28 -16.04 -25.89
N VAL A 304 5.27 -15.78 -25.06
CA VAL A 304 5.37 -14.49 -24.38
C VAL A 304 5.74 -13.39 -25.38
N LYS A 305 5.16 -12.22 -25.22
CA LYS A 305 5.55 -11.02 -25.96
C LYS A 305 6.55 -10.26 -25.11
N ALA A 306 7.52 -9.61 -25.76
CA ALA A 306 8.60 -8.94 -25.04
C ALA A 306 8.09 -7.94 -24.01
N GLU A 307 7.05 -7.20 -24.36
CA GLU A 307 6.51 -6.18 -23.46
C GLU A 307 5.80 -6.78 -22.24
N GLU A 308 5.39 -8.05 -22.31
CA GLU A 308 4.69 -8.68 -21.19
C GLU A 308 5.57 -8.88 -19.97
N TYR A 309 6.90 -8.85 -20.13
CA TYR A 309 7.78 -8.91 -18.96
C TYR A 309 7.67 -7.67 -18.09
N ASP A 310 7.17 -6.58 -18.64
CA ASP A 310 6.95 -5.34 -17.90
C ASP A 310 5.51 -5.16 -17.44
N ASP A 311 4.64 -6.12 -17.74
CA ASP A 311 3.22 -6.01 -17.45
C ASP A 311 2.90 -6.53 -16.05
N GLU A 312 2.04 -5.81 -15.37
CA GLU A 312 1.37 -6.30 -14.16
C GLU A 312 0.03 -6.87 -14.62
N PHE A 313 -0.03 -8.19 -14.77
CA PHE A 313 -1.23 -8.82 -15.31
C PHE A 313 -2.46 -8.63 -14.43
N LEU A 314 -2.31 -8.81 -13.12
CA LEU A 314 -3.41 -8.77 -12.17
C LEU A 314 -4.50 -9.78 -12.52
N SER A 315 -4.10 -10.90 -13.08
CA SER A 315 -5.01 -11.95 -13.54
C SER A 315 -4.27 -13.29 -13.46
N LEU A 316 -4.95 -14.36 -13.83
CA LEU A 316 -4.35 -15.70 -13.82
C LEU A 316 -3.50 -15.90 -15.07
N ASP A 317 -2.53 -15.04 -15.24
CA ASP A 317 -1.53 -15.07 -16.30
C ASP A 317 -0.15 -14.97 -15.67
N LEU A 318 0.80 -15.77 -16.17
CA LEU A 318 2.11 -15.86 -15.56
C LEU A 318 3.15 -16.03 -16.65
N ASN A 319 4.14 -15.14 -16.69
CA ASN A 319 5.30 -15.32 -17.57
C ASN A 319 6.19 -16.44 -17.05
N VAL A 320 6.73 -17.24 -17.96
CA VAL A 320 7.70 -18.27 -17.63
C VAL A 320 8.90 -18.13 -18.56
N LYS A 321 10.07 -17.89 -17.96
CA LYS A 321 11.29 -17.70 -18.73
C LYS A 321 12.38 -18.59 -18.16
N ILE A 322 13.10 -19.30 -19.03
CA ILE A 322 14.24 -20.10 -18.62
C ILE A 322 15.47 -19.19 -18.57
N VAL A 323 16.20 -19.27 -17.46
CA VAL A 323 17.42 -18.48 -17.27
C VAL A 323 18.59 -19.42 -17.09
N SER A 324 19.78 -18.95 -17.45
CA SER A 324 20.96 -19.80 -17.41
C SER A 324 21.46 -20.03 -15.98
N ASP A 325 21.31 -19.04 -15.11
CA ASP A 325 21.83 -19.13 -13.75
C ASP A 325 21.27 -17.97 -12.92
N LEU A 326 21.76 -17.87 -11.68
CA LEU A 326 21.35 -16.80 -10.77
C LEU A 326 21.68 -15.41 -11.33
N ASP A 327 22.84 -15.25 -11.96
CA ASP A 327 23.20 -13.94 -12.52
C ASP A 327 22.20 -13.50 -13.59
N ASP A 328 21.76 -14.43 -14.43
CA ASP A 328 20.78 -14.15 -15.47
C ASP A 328 19.43 -13.75 -14.85
N ALA A 329 19.04 -14.47 -13.78
CA ALA A 329 17.80 -14.15 -13.07
C ALA A 329 17.86 -12.74 -12.45
N ILE A 330 18.97 -12.41 -11.80
CA ILE A 330 19.14 -11.10 -11.19
C ILE A 330 19.10 -10.00 -12.26
N ALA A 331 19.75 -10.25 -13.40
CA ALA A 331 19.73 -9.27 -14.50
C ALA A 331 18.31 -9.02 -15.00
N HIS A 332 17.51 -10.09 -15.13
CA HIS A 332 16.13 -9.95 -15.56
C HIS A 332 15.32 -9.11 -14.56
N ILE A 333 15.48 -9.40 -13.27
CA ILE A 333 14.76 -8.67 -12.24
C ILE A 333 15.16 -7.20 -12.27
N ARG A 334 16.44 -6.91 -12.45
CA ARG A 334 16.89 -5.51 -12.52
C ARG A 334 16.30 -4.77 -13.71
N GLU A 335 16.16 -5.45 -14.83
CA GLU A 335 15.65 -4.83 -16.05
C GLU A 335 14.13 -4.63 -15.99
N HIS A 336 13.40 -5.62 -15.52
CA HIS A 336 11.95 -5.66 -15.64
C HIS A 336 11.20 -5.48 -14.33
N GLY A 337 11.88 -5.56 -13.20
CA GLY A 337 11.24 -5.47 -11.91
C GLY A 337 10.82 -4.06 -11.52
N THR A 338 9.92 -3.97 -10.57
CA THR A 338 9.41 -2.70 -10.07
C THR A 338 9.89 -2.42 -8.65
N GLN A 339 10.82 -3.22 -8.15
CA GLN A 339 11.36 -3.10 -6.79
C GLN A 339 10.29 -3.33 -5.72
N HIS A 340 9.31 -4.14 -6.04
CA HIS A 340 8.22 -4.44 -5.09
C HIS A 340 8.58 -5.67 -4.23
N SER A 341 8.42 -6.86 -4.78
CA SER A 341 8.64 -8.10 -4.03
C SER A 341 9.18 -9.17 -4.97
N ASP A 342 10.29 -9.77 -4.58
CA ASP A 342 10.90 -10.82 -5.40
C ASP A 342 11.39 -11.94 -4.49
N ALA A 343 11.40 -13.17 -5.02
CA ALA A 343 11.73 -14.34 -4.21
C ALA A 343 12.66 -15.29 -4.97
N ILE A 344 13.46 -16.02 -4.22
CA ILE A 344 14.23 -17.15 -4.72
C ILE A 344 13.74 -18.42 -4.01
N LEU A 345 13.62 -19.50 -4.77
CA LEU A 345 13.33 -20.82 -4.22
C LEU A 345 14.58 -21.66 -4.43
N THR A 346 15.23 -22.08 -3.35
CA THR A 346 16.54 -22.68 -3.43
C THR A 346 16.87 -23.47 -2.17
N ARG A 347 17.74 -24.45 -2.29
CA ARG A 347 18.35 -25.12 -1.14
C ARG A 347 19.83 -24.78 -1.02
N ASP A 348 20.34 -23.92 -1.90
CA ASP A 348 21.74 -23.49 -1.90
C ASP A 348 21.85 -22.21 -1.08
N MET A 349 22.51 -22.32 0.07
CA MET A 349 22.64 -21.20 1.00
C MET A 349 23.39 -20.03 0.36
N ARG A 350 24.39 -20.31 -0.46
CA ARG A 350 25.16 -19.26 -1.12
C ARG A 350 24.32 -18.48 -2.11
N ASN A 351 23.51 -19.20 -2.90
CA ASN A 351 22.62 -18.53 -3.85
C ASN A 351 21.54 -17.74 -3.15
N ALA A 352 21.02 -18.26 -2.03
CA ALA A 352 20.05 -17.51 -1.23
C ALA A 352 20.64 -16.20 -0.75
N GLN A 353 21.87 -16.27 -0.21
CA GLN A 353 22.54 -15.09 0.32
C GLN A 353 22.82 -14.07 -0.79
N ARG A 354 23.29 -14.55 -1.93
CA ARG A 354 23.54 -13.67 -3.07
C ARG A 354 22.27 -12.98 -3.54
N PHE A 355 21.17 -13.74 -3.63
CA PHE A 355 19.91 -13.18 -4.08
C PHE A 355 19.46 -12.04 -3.13
N VAL A 356 19.51 -12.32 -1.83
CA VAL A 356 19.09 -11.31 -0.83
C VAL A 356 19.98 -10.07 -0.91
N ASN A 357 21.28 -10.25 -1.12
CA ASN A 357 22.20 -9.11 -1.14
C ASN A 357 22.14 -8.31 -2.44
N GLU A 358 21.83 -8.99 -3.57
CA GLU A 358 21.96 -8.35 -4.88
C GLU A 358 20.63 -7.88 -5.46
N VAL A 359 19.49 -8.42 -5.00
CA VAL A 359 18.16 -7.95 -5.45
C VAL A 359 17.70 -6.87 -4.48
N ASP A 360 17.48 -5.67 -5.02
CA ASP A 360 17.21 -4.50 -4.17
C ASP A 360 15.75 -4.08 -4.27
N SER A 361 14.86 -5.03 -3.97
CA SER A 361 13.43 -4.76 -3.91
C SER A 361 13.02 -4.42 -2.49
N SER A 362 11.83 -3.85 -2.35
CA SER A 362 11.35 -3.47 -1.01
C SER A 362 11.16 -4.68 -0.11
N ALA A 363 10.87 -5.85 -0.69
CA ALA A 363 10.81 -7.09 0.05
C ALA A 363 11.46 -8.19 -0.78
N VAL A 364 12.37 -8.94 -0.15
CA VAL A 364 13.10 -10.01 -0.81
C VAL A 364 12.94 -11.27 0.03
N TYR A 365 12.52 -12.36 -0.61
CA TYR A 365 12.16 -13.59 0.10
C TYR A 365 13.05 -14.76 -0.33
N VAL A 366 13.30 -15.62 0.63
CA VAL A 366 13.91 -16.93 0.39
C VAL A 366 12.88 -17.98 0.78
N ASN A 367 12.45 -18.79 -0.18
CA ASN A 367 11.52 -19.90 0.05
C ASN A 367 10.22 -19.46 0.71
N ALA A 368 9.66 -18.36 0.21
CA ALA A 368 8.41 -17.83 0.71
C ALA A 368 7.68 -17.09 -0.42
N SER A 369 6.38 -16.97 -0.27
CA SER A 369 5.52 -16.32 -1.26
C SER A 369 5.66 -14.81 -1.22
N THR A 370 5.64 -14.19 -2.39
CA THR A 370 5.63 -12.73 -2.49
C THR A 370 4.36 -12.12 -1.88
N ARG A 371 3.32 -12.92 -1.68
CA ARG A 371 2.07 -12.45 -1.08
C ARG A 371 2.22 -11.99 0.38
N PHE A 372 3.34 -12.31 1.00
CA PHE A 372 3.58 -11.85 2.37
C PHE A 372 3.83 -10.34 2.48
N THR A 373 4.08 -9.64 1.39
CA THR A 373 4.32 -8.19 1.44
C THR A 373 3.02 -7.47 1.74
N ASP A 374 2.73 -7.33 3.01
CA ASP A 374 1.45 -6.85 3.51
C ASP A 374 1.64 -6.40 4.96
N GLY A 375 1.09 -5.24 5.31
CA GLY A 375 1.26 -4.70 6.65
C GLY A 375 0.74 -5.63 7.73
N GLY A 376 -0.40 -6.29 7.48
CA GLY A 376 -0.94 -7.27 8.43
C GLY A 376 -0.04 -8.47 8.59
N GLN A 377 0.44 -9.02 7.47
CA GLN A 377 1.33 -10.19 7.49
C GLN A 377 2.67 -9.87 8.13
N PHE A 378 3.16 -8.65 7.97
CA PHE A 378 4.42 -8.23 8.59
C PHE A 378 4.28 -7.85 10.06
N GLY A 379 3.08 -7.95 10.61
CA GLY A 379 2.86 -7.64 12.02
C GLY A 379 2.83 -6.15 12.34
N LEU A 380 2.63 -5.30 11.33
CA LEU A 380 2.57 -3.85 11.55
C LEU A 380 1.20 -3.40 12.07
N GLY A 381 0.21 -4.27 11.99
CA GLY A 381 -1.14 -3.98 12.47
C GLY A 381 -1.97 -3.12 11.54
N ALA A 382 -1.34 -2.46 10.58
CA ALA A 382 -2.03 -1.55 9.68
C ALA A 382 -1.19 -1.33 8.43
N GLU A 383 -1.84 -0.86 7.38
CA GLU A 383 -1.13 -0.51 6.15
C GLU A 383 -1.82 0.68 5.50
N VAL A 384 -1.11 1.79 5.37
CA VAL A 384 -1.64 2.95 4.67
C VAL A 384 -1.31 2.87 3.17
N ALA A 385 -0.20 2.23 2.83
CA ALA A 385 0.24 2.06 1.45
C ALA A 385 1.42 1.10 1.43
N VAL A 386 1.82 0.67 0.23
CA VAL A 386 3.09 -0.07 0.04
C VAL A 386 3.96 0.79 -0.88
N SER A 387 5.13 1.16 -0.40
CA SER A 387 6.05 2.00 -1.16
C SER A 387 7.16 1.16 -1.78
N THR A 388 7.44 1.42 -3.06
CA THR A 388 8.57 0.79 -3.73
C THR A 388 9.75 1.76 -3.91
N GLN A 389 9.61 2.97 -3.39
CA GLN A 389 10.67 3.99 -3.50
C GLN A 389 11.81 3.66 -2.55
N LYS A 390 12.99 4.15 -2.92
CA LYS A 390 14.17 4.03 -2.06
C LYS A 390 14.27 5.26 -1.17
N LEU A 391 13.29 5.36 -0.28
CA LEU A 391 13.20 6.44 0.69
C LEU A 391 13.13 5.84 2.09
N HIS A 392 12.90 6.69 3.08
CA HIS A 392 12.88 6.26 4.49
C HIS A 392 11.70 5.35 4.80
N ALA A 393 10.58 5.53 4.09
CA ALA A 393 9.43 4.62 4.15
C ALA A 393 9.47 3.74 2.92
N ARG A 394 9.51 2.42 3.12
CA ARG A 394 9.67 1.47 2.03
C ARG A 394 8.97 0.17 2.39
N GLY A 395 8.35 -0.48 1.38
CA GLY A 395 7.55 -1.67 1.62
C GLY A 395 6.23 -1.31 2.25
N PRO A 396 5.60 -2.22 2.99
CA PRO A 396 4.35 -1.90 3.68
C PRO A 396 4.55 -0.77 4.68
N MET A 397 3.67 0.22 4.64
CA MET A 397 3.75 1.40 5.50
C MET A 397 2.67 1.34 6.56
N GLY A 398 3.06 1.12 7.80
CA GLY A 398 2.16 1.18 8.94
C GLY A 398 2.18 2.54 9.60
N LEU A 399 1.88 2.57 10.91
CA LEU A 399 1.76 3.85 11.61
C LEU A 399 3.07 4.62 11.66
N GLU A 400 4.20 3.93 11.86
CA GLU A 400 5.49 4.62 11.92
C GLU A 400 5.77 5.46 10.68
N ALA A 401 5.33 4.98 9.52
CA ALA A 401 5.57 5.68 8.25
C ALA A 401 4.77 6.98 8.12
N LEU A 402 3.83 7.22 9.03
CA LEU A 402 3.08 8.48 9.07
C LEU A 402 3.68 9.47 10.07
N THR A 403 4.89 9.17 10.53
CA THR A 403 5.62 10.06 11.45
C THR A 403 6.96 10.42 10.83
N THR A 404 7.56 11.48 11.38
CA THR A 404 8.96 11.78 11.16
C THR A 404 9.60 11.93 12.53
N TYR A 405 10.69 12.65 12.64
CA TYR A 405 11.30 12.89 13.94
C TYR A 405 11.85 14.30 14.01
N LYS A 406 12.10 14.75 15.23
CA LYS A 406 12.83 15.98 15.45
C LYS A 406 13.95 15.72 16.44
N TRP A 407 14.97 16.52 16.35
CA TRP A 407 16.10 16.49 17.26
C TRP A 407 15.77 17.40 18.43
N ILE A 408 16.01 16.92 19.65
CA ILE A 408 15.79 17.71 20.86
C ILE A 408 17.10 17.79 21.61
N GLY A 409 17.60 19.00 21.81
CA GLY A 409 18.84 19.23 22.54
C GLY A 409 18.53 19.94 23.84
N ILE A 410 18.98 19.38 24.95
CA ILE A 410 18.78 19.98 26.28
C ILE A 410 20.16 20.25 26.88
N GLY A 411 20.43 21.53 27.21
CA GLY A 411 21.67 21.95 27.81
C GLY A 411 21.41 22.76 29.06
N ASP A 412 22.52 23.23 29.65
CA ASP A 412 22.46 24.16 30.77
C ASP A 412 23.30 25.38 30.36
N TYR A 413 22.75 26.15 29.41
CA TYR A 413 23.46 27.24 28.76
C TYR A 413 24.72 26.77 28.04
N THR A 414 24.63 25.54 27.54
CA THR A 414 25.75 24.88 26.86
C THR A 414 26.04 25.56 25.52
N ILE A 415 27.31 25.82 25.24
CA ILE A 415 27.70 26.51 23.99
C ILE A 415 28.56 25.59 23.13
N ARG A 416 28.53 25.86 21.82
CA ARG A 416 29.41 25.18 20.88
C ARG A 416 30.78 25.80 20.90
N ALA A 417 31.85 24.96 21.06
CA ALA A 417 33.23 25.43 21.05
C ALA A 417 33.66 25.85 19.66
#